data_2c6a9fe86baaa1a6030bb0f95ebe99c9
#
_entry.id   2c6a9fe86baaa1a6030bb0f95ebe99c9
#
_cell.length_a   1.000
_cell.length_b   1.000
_cell.length_c   1.000
_cell.angle_alpha   90.00
_cell.angle_beta   90.00
_cell.angle_gamma   90.00
#
_symmetry.space_group_name_H-M   'P 1'
#
loop_
_entity.id
_entity.type
_entity.pdbx_description
1 polymer ?
#
loop_
_entity_poly.entity_id
_entity_poly.type
_entity_poly.pdbx_seq_one_letter_code
_entity_poly.pdbx_strand_id
1 'polypeptide(L)'
;ASHFSAEMNGIWSSQNFGTDIASLQIYEDAVAVTPWAYECINPATKNPEAAAGLIYLMATDPDVENLLINGIEGQHYQVLEDNTATYVDGKDISTTGWCLGYSWTAENSTISIPFEYPADYYDRLLEANKNAHQSKAFGCQFDLTGVSDAVSACTNVVNQYENALAGGAVEDFDATLAQFQQALRDAGIDEIIAAKQE
;
A
#
# COMPACT_ATOMS: atom_id res chain seq x y z
N ALA A 1 4.56 -7.52 -0.09
CA ALA A 1 5.35 -6.90 -1.15
C ALA A 1 5.05 -5.42 -1.20
N SER A 2 6.06 -4.58 -1.38
CA SER A 2 5.84 -3.18 -1.69
C SER A 2 5.12 -3.10 -3.04
N HIS A 3 4.00 -2.42 -3.12
CA HIS A 3 3.30 -2.21 -4.39
C HIS A 3 4.12 -1.38 -5.38
N PHE A 4 5.19 -0.72 -4.91
CA PHE A 4 5.95 0.21 -5.72
C PHE A 4 7.45 0.02 -5.46
N SER A 5 8.20 -0.20 -6.52
CA SER A 5 9.63 0.06 -6.49
C SER A 5 9.89 1.55 -6.20
N ALA A 6 11.10 1.92 -5.79
CA ALA A 6 11.45 3.33 -5.58
C ALA A 6 11.13 4.21 -6.80
N GLU A 7 11.40 3.70 -8.02
CA GLU A 7 11.10 4.39 -9.27
C GLU A 7 9.60 4.66 -9.43
N MET A 8 8.74 3.66 -9.17
CA MET A 8 7.29 3.83 -9.27
C MET A 8 6.76 4.82 -8.25
N ASN A 9 7.29 4.80 -7.02
CA ASN A 9 6.98 5.82 -6.01
C ASN A 9 7.36 7.23 -6.47
N GLY A 10 8.49 7.37 -7.17
CA GLY A 10 8.92 8.64 -7.76
C GLY A 10 7.93 9.13 -8.82
N ILE A 11 7.54 8.27 -9.75
CA ILE A 11 6.56 8.58 -10.81
C ILE A 11 5.22 8.99 -10.19
N TRP A 12 4.67 8.18 -9.31
CA TRP A 12 3.38 8.45 -8.66
C TRP A 12 3.42 9.75 -7.84
N SER A 13 4.49 9.97 -7.09
CA SER A 13 4.64 11.19 -6.30
C SER A 13 4.75 12.44 -7.20
N SER A 14 5.50 12.34 -8.30
CA SER A 14 5.64 13.44 -9.25
C SER A 14 4.31 13.83 -9.89
N GLN A 15 3.50 12.85 -10.27
CA GLN A 15 2.15 13.06 -10.83
C GLN A 15 1.23 13.73 -9.82
N ASN A 16 1.22 13.26 -8.57
CA ASN A 16 0.31 13.79 -7.54
C ASN A 16 0.71 15.18 -7.03
N PHE A 17 1.99 15.50 -6.99
CA PHE A 17 2.48 16.78 -6.48
C PHE A 17 2.80 17.79 -7.58
N GLY A 18 2.73 17.39 -8.85
CA GLY A 18 3.01 18.27 -10.00
C GLY A 18 4.45 18.78 -10.05
N THR A 19 5.39 18.03 -9.51
CA THR A 19 6.83 18.36 -9.50
C THR A 19 7.66 17.09 -9.59
N ASP A 20 8.85 17.18 -10.16
CA ASP A 20 9.74 16.02 -10.27
C ASP A 20 10.22 15.56 -8.88
N ILE A 21 9.89 14.33 -8.54
CA ILE A 21 10.27 13.69 -7.28
C ILE A 21 11.06 12.42 -7.60
N ALA A 22 12.29 12.36 -7.08
CA ALA A 22 13.09 11.14 -7.11
C ALA A 22 12.89 10.35 -5.82
N SER A 23 12.63 9.06 -5.94
CA SER A 23 12.60 8.13 -4.81
C SER A 23 13.84 7.25 -4.82
N LEU A 24 14.44 7.08 -3.66
CA LEU A 24 15.59 6.21 -3.45
C LEU A 24 15.21 5.05 -2.53
N GLN A 25 15.44 3.83 -3.00
CA GLN A 25 15.28 2.64 -2.17
C GLN A 25 16.46 2.51 -1.20
N ILE A 26 16.17 2.45 0.09
CA ILE A 26 17.19 2.38 1.15
C ILE A 26 17.39 0.94 1.62
N TYR A 27 16.35 0.09 1.52
CA TYR A 27 16.37 -1.30 1.93
C TYR A 27 15.95 -2.21 0.78
N GLU A 28 16.43 -3.46 0.80
CA GLU A 28 15.97 -4.48 -0.13
C GLU A 28 14.47 -4.76 0.04
N ASP A 29 13.81 -5.14 -1.05
CA ASP A 29 12.39 -5.51 -1.02
C ASP A 29 12.19 -6.71 -0.10
N ALA A 30 11.22 -6.59 0.81
CA ALA A 30 10.83 -7.65 1.73
C ALA A 30 9.41 -8.11 1.45
N VAL A 31 9.19 -9.42 1.62
CA VAL A 31 7.83 -9.97 1.58
C VAL A 31 7.05 -9.41 2.77
N ALA A 32 5.99 -8.65 2.49
CA ALA A 32 5.02 -8.22 3.47
C ALA A 32 3.67 -8.87 3.14
N VAL A 33 3.08 -9.53 4.12
CA VAL A 33 1.67 -9.95 4.05
C VAL A 33 0.91 -9.05 5.00
N THR A 34 0.40 -7.96 4.46
CA THR A 34 -0.49 -7.07 5.19
C THR A 34 -1.78 -6.99 4.40
N PRO A 35 -2.69 -7.95 4.58
CA PRO A 35 -4.01 -7.86 3.95
C PRO A 35 -4.73 -6.66 4.59
N TRP A 36 -4.89 -5.60 3.85
CA TRP A 36 -5.54 -4.36 4.30
C TRP A 36 -6.86 -4.09 3.57
N ALA A 37 -7.14 -4.87 2.53
CA ALA A 37 -8.39 -4.87 1.80
C ALA A 37 -8.88 -6.31 1.61
N TYR A 38 -10.18 -6.51 1.76
CA TYR A 38 -10.83 -7.80 1.57
C TYR A 38 -12.11 -7.63 0.79
N GLU A 39 -12.36 -8.53 -0.11
CA GLU A 39 -13.65 -8.69 -0.75
C GLU A 39 -14.44 -9.75 -0.01
N CYS A 40 -15.64 -9.38 0.42
CA CYS A 40 -16.48 -10.24 1.23
C CYS A 40 -17.83 -10.43 0.60
N ILE A 41 -18.31 -11.67 0.60
CA ILE A 41 -19.68 -11.97 0.21
C ILE A 41 -20.58 -11.83 1.43
N ASN A 42 -21.58 -10.94 1.34
CA ASN A 42 -22.54 -10.76 2.41
C ASN A 42 -23.31 -12.08 2.66
N PRO A 43 -23.33 -12.63 3.88
CA PRO A 43 -24.01 -13.88 4.18
C PRO A 43 -25.54 -13.82 3.96
N ALA A 44 -26.14 -12.64 3.90
CA ALA A 44 -27.55 -12.44 3.60
C ALA A 44 -27.85 -12.34 2.08
N THR A 45 -26.85 -12.51 1.20
CA THR A 45 -27.08 -12.47 -0.24
C THR A 45 -28.01 -13.60 -0.68
N LYS A 46 -28.89 -13.29 -1.63
CA LYS A 46 -29.80 -14.30 -2.23
C LYS A 46 -29.12 -15.10 -3.34
N ASN A 47 -27.96 -14.65 -3.80
CA ASN A 47 -27.23 -15.29 -4.89
C ASN A 47 -25.71 -15.27 -4.62
N PRO A 48 -25.23 -16.13 -3.72
CA PRO A 48 -23.81 -16.20 -3.36
C PRO A 48 -22.93 -16.67 -4.53
N GLU A 49 -23.47 -17.51 -5.42
CA GLU A 49 -22.72 -18.00 -6.59
C GLU A 49 -22.44 -16.87 -7.59
N ALA A 50 -23.42 -15.99 -7.84
CA ALA A 50 -23.18 -14.82 -8.70
C ALA A 50 -22.22 -13.83 -8.08
N ALA A 51 -22.26 -13.62 -6.75
CA ALA A 51 -21.31 -12.77 -6.04
C ALA A 51 -19.87 -13.34 -6.12
N ALA A 52 -19.71 -14.65 -5.92
CA ALA A 52 -18.42 -15.31 -6.08
C ALA A 52 -17.94 -15.27 -7.54
N GLY A 53 -18.85 -15.43 -8.49
CA GLY A 53 -18.56 -15.31 -9.93
C GLY A 53 -18.06 -13.93 -10.31
N LEU A 54 -18.63 -12.86 -9.75
CA LEU A 54 -18.14 -11.49 -9.98
C LEU A 54 -16.71 -11.31 -9.43
N ILE A 55 -16.45 -11.72 -8.18
CA ILE A 55 -15.10 -11.66 -7.59
C ILE A 55 -14.09 -12.44 -8.44
N TYR A 56 -14.49 -13.63 -8.93
CA TYR A 56 -13.65 -14.41 -9.84
C TYR A 56 -13.35 -13.67 -11.15
N LEU A 57 -14.35 -13.06 -11.79
CA LEU A 57 -14.15 -12.28 -13.02
C LEU A 57 -13.26 -11.06 -12.79
N MET A 58 -13.44 -10.36 -11.67
CA MET A 58 -12.59 -9.24 -11.28
C MET A 58 -11.10 -9.63 -11.15
N ALA A 59 -10.82 -10.88 -10.79
CA ALA A 59 -9.46 -11.39 -10.62
C ALA A 59 -8.90 -12.10 -11.87
N THR A 60 -9.69 -12.36 -12.92
CA THR A 60 -9.26 -13.23 -14.04
C THR A 60 -9.61 -12.71 -15.42
N ASP A 61 -10.52 -11.73 -15.52
CA ASP A 61 -11.00 -11.21 -16.80
C ASP A 61 -10.45 -9.78 -17.02
N PRO A 62 -9.57 -9.57 -18.03
CA PRO A 62 -8.95 -8.26 -18.26
C PRO A 62 -9.96 -7.17 -18.64
N ASP A 63 -11.07 -7.52 -19.30
CA ASP A 63 -12.08 -6.54 -19.69
C ASP A 63 -12.84 -6.04 -18.46
N VAL A 64 -13.18 -6.95 -17.52
CA VAL A 64 -13.82 -6.61 -16.25
C VAL A 64 -12.88 -5.80 -15.39
N GLU A 65 -11.61 -6.19 -15.28
CA GLU A 65 -10.62 -5.46 -14.47
C GLU A 65 -10.36 -4.06 -15.04
N ASN A 66 -10.14 -3.94 -16.36
CA ASN A 66 -9.93 -2.63 -16.98
C ASN A 66 -11.17 -1.72 -16.87
N LEU A 67 -12.37 -2.29 -16.96
CA LEU A 67 -13.60 -1.52 -16.74
C LEU A 67 -13.68 -0.96 -15.31
N LEU A 68 -13.27 -1.74 -14.32
CA LEU A 68 -13.29 -1.33 -12.92
C LEU A 68 -12.18 -0.34 -12.59
N ILE A 69 -10.97 -0.55 -13.09
CA ILE A 69 -9.80 0.28 -12.77
C ILE A 69 -9.76 1.54 -13.64
N ASN A 70 -9.82 1.37 -14.96
CA ASN A 70 -9.60 2.42 -15.94
C ASN A 70 -10.92 3.03 -16.45
N GLY A 71 -12.04 2.32 -16.31
CA GLY A 71 -13.35 2.74 -16.81
C GLY A 71 -13.59 2.35 -18.27
N ILE A 72 -14.24 3.23 -19.02
CA ILE A 72 -14.64 3.00 -20.40
C ILE A 72 -13.60 3.63 -21.34
N GLU A 73 -13.03 2.81 -22.22
CA GLU A 73 -12.10 3.28 -23.26
C GLU A 73 -12.78 4.31 -24.17
N GLY A 74 -12.03 5.33 -24.56
CA GLY A 74 -12.51 6.47 -25.37
C GLY A 74 -13.36 7.49 -24.59
N GLN A 75 -13.79 7.18 -23.37
CA GLN A 75 -14.53 8.10 -22.49
C GLN A 75 -13.70 8.54 -21.27
N HIS A 76 -13.05 7.61 -20.62
CA HIS A 76 -12.28 7.83 -19.39
C HIS A 76 -10.78 7.72 -19.67
N TYR A 77 -10.37 6.79 -20.51
CA TYR A 77 -9.00 6.57 -20.89
C TYR A 77 -8.89 6.25 -22.38
N GLN A 78 -7.67 6.28 -22.89
CA GLN A 78 -7.28 5.83 -24.21
C GLN A 78 -6.04 4.95 -24.11
N VAL A 79 -5.96 3.94 -24.99
CA VAL A 79 -4.80 3.04 -25.09
C VAL A 79 -3.79 3.62 -26.07
N LEU A 80 -2.53 3.64 -25.67
CA LEU A 80 -1.40 4.12 -26.48
C LEU A 80 -0.79 2.97 -27.31
N GLU A 81 0.10 3.33 -28.26
CA GLU A 81 0.75 2.35 -29.15
C GLU A 81 1.59 1.30 -28.41
N ASP A 82 2.10 1.62 -27.24
CA ASP A 82 2.87 0.72 -26.37
C ASP A 82 2.01 -0.14 -25.43
N ASN A 83 0.69 -0.13 -25.65
CA ASN A 83 -0.30 -0.82 -24.82
C ASN A 83 -0.35 -0.32 -23.37
N THR A 84 -0.01 0.93 -23.12
CA THR A 84 -0.30 1.62 -21.87
C THR A 84 -1.57 2.44 -22.00
N ALA A 85 -2.15 2.88 -20.86
CA ALA A 85 -3.30 3.76 -20.84
C ALA A 85 -2.94 5.16 -20.33
N THR A 86 -3.66 6.15 -20.84
CA THR A 86 -3.64 7.53 -20.34
C THR A 86 -5.04 8.14 -20.41
N TYR A 87 -5.23 9.32 -19.84
CA TYR A 87 -6.50 10.05 -19.96
C TYR A 87 -6.80 10.41 -21.43
N VAL A 88 -8.09 10.45 -21.78
CA VAL A 88 -8.47 11.01 -23.09
C VAL A 88 -8.11 12.49 -23.16
N ASP A 89 -7.89 12.99 -24.38
CA ASP A 89 -7.45 14.36 -24.62
C ASP A 89 -8.30 15.40 -23.89
N GLY A 90 -7.63 16.30 -23.17
CA GLY A 90 -8.26 17.37 -22.40
C GLY A 90 -8.85 16.95 -21.05
N LYS A 91 -8.63 15.70 -20.62
CA LYS A 91 -8.99 15.22 -19.29
C LYS A 91 -7.76 14.91 -18.43
N ASP A 92 -8.00 14.86 -17.13
CA ASP A 92 -7.05 14.50 -16.09
C ASP A 92 -7.77 13.74 -14.97
N ILE A 93 -7.07 13.40 -13.90
CA ILE A 93 -7.63 12.69 -12.75
C ILE A 93 -8.84 13.39 -12.14
N SER A 94 -8.91 14.71 -12.23
CA SER A 94 -10.01 15.52 -11.63
C SER A 94 -11.23 15.63 -12.54
N THR A 95 -11.06 15.47 -13.85
CA THR A 95 -12.06 15.74 -14.86
C THR A 95 -12.56 14.52 -15.60
N THR A 96 -11.86 13.38 -15.51
CA THR A 96 -12.27 12.15 -16.19
C THR A 96 -13.54 11.53 -15.63
N GLY A 97 -13.86 11.78 -14.34
CA GLY A 97 -15.04 11.25 -13.68
C GLY A 97 -14.94 9.77 -13.25
N TRP A 98 -13.91 9.07 -13.67
CA TRP A 98 -13.59 7.70 -13.28
C TRP A 98 -12.10 7.46 -13.41
N CYS A 99 -11.48 7.04 -12.36
CA CYS A 99 -10.16 6.41 -12.36
C CYS A 99 -9.91 5.89 -10.96
N LEU A 100 -9.95 4.59 -10.77
CA LEU A 100 -9.61 4.02 -9.47
C LEU A 100 -8.10 4.09 -9.21
N GLY A 101 -7.25 4.13 -10.24
CA GLY A 101 -5.81 4.25 -10.13
C GLY A 101 -5.11 3.10 -9.37
N TYR A 102 -5.90 2.40 -8.56
CA TYR A 102 -5.52 1.24 -7.76
C TYR A 102 -6.55 0.15 -7.95
N SER A 103 -6.10 -1.08 -8.09
CA SER A 103 -6.96 -2.25 -8.00
C SER A 103 -7.34 -2.54 -6.53
N TRP A 104 -8.14 -1.67 -5.93
CA TRP A 104 -8.68 -1.91 -4.60
C TRP A 104 -9.60 -3.13 -4.56
N THR A 105 -10.14 -3.48 -5.71
CA THR A 105 -11.18 -4.48 -5.87
C THR A 105 -10.70 -5.74 -6.58
N ALA A 106 -9.55 -5.71 -7.24
CA ALA A 106 -8.96 -6.87 -7.88
C ALA A 106 -7.44 -6.70 -7.95
N GLU A 107 -6.71 -7.54 -7.27
CA GLU A 107 -5.25 -7.55 -7.34
C GLU A 107 -4.76 -8.47 -8.45
N ASN A 108 -5.19 -8.25 -9.66
CA ASN A 108 -4.53 -8.92 -10.77
C ASN A 108 -3.85 -7.92 -11.68
N SER A 109 -2.85 -7.23 -11.10
CA SER A 109 -1.98 -6.30 -11.81
C SER A 109 -1.29 -6.88 -13.04
N THR A 110 -1.52 -8.17 -13.33
CA THR A 110 -0.96 -8.85 -14.50
C THR A 110 -1.85 -8.82 -15.72
N ILE A 111 -3.10 -8.44 -15.58
CA ILE A 111 -4.10 -8.46 -16.68
C ILE A 111 -4.61 -7.07 -17.05
N SER A 112 -4.46 -6.07 -16.19
CA SER A 112 -4.87 -4.70 -16.52
C SER A 112 -3.83 -3.96 -17.35
N ILE A 113 -4.31 -2.99 -18.14
CA ILE A 113 -3.46 -2.10 -18.91
C ILE A 113 -2.83 -1.07 -17.96
N PRO A 114 -1.48 -0.92 -17.94
CA PRO A 114 -0.80 0.03 -17.08
C PRO A 114 -1.25 1.47 -17.38
N PHE A 115 -1.82 2.15 -16.40
CA PHE A 115 -2.29 3.52 -16.55
C PHE A 115 -1.22 4.50 -16.10
N GLU A 116 -0.68 5.31 -17.06
CA GLU A 116 0.37 6.30 -16.84
C GLU A 116 1.68 5.75 -16.23
N TYR A 117 1.88 4.43 -16.31
CA TYR A 117 3.12 3.74 -15.96
C TYR A 117 3.80 3.14 -17.21
N PRO A 118 5.09 2.80 -17.13
CA PRO A 118 5.77 2.08 -18.20
C PRO A 118 5.05 0.79 -18.60
N ALA A 119 5.17 0.41 -19.88
CA ALA A 119 4.52 -0.80 -20.42
C ALA A 119 4.94 -2.09 -19.70
N ASP A 120 6.16 -2.13 -19.16
CA ASP A 120 6.75 -3.24 -18.39
C ASP A 120 6.47 -3.16 -16.87
N TYR A 121 5.56 -2.29 -16.45
CA TYR A 121 5.28 -2.03 -15.03
C TYR A 121 4.93 -3.31 -14.24
N TYR A 122 4.00 -4.10 -14.77
CA TYR A 122 3.55 -5.31 -14.08
C TYR A 122 4.59 -6.42 -14.10
N ASP A 123 5.36 -6.55 -15.19
CA ASP A 123 6.48 -7.51 -15.27
C ASP A 123 7.54 -7.20 -14.22
N ARG A 124 7.89 -5.92 -14.05
CA ARG A 124 8.84 -5.46 -13.04
C ARG A 124 8.31 -5.65 -11.63
N LEU A 125 7.01 -5.42 -11.41
CA LEU A 125 6.37 -5.67 -10.12
C LEU A 125 6.41 -7.16 -9.74
N LEU A 126 6.10 -8.04 -10.69
CA LEU A 126 6.17 -9.49 -10.50
C LEU A 126 7.60 -9.97 -10.22
N GLU A 127 8.58 -9.41 -10.93
CA GLU A 127 9.98 -9.73 -10.73
C GLU A 127 10.46 -9.28 -9.33
N ALA A 128 10.09 -8.08 -8.91
CA ALA A 128 10.37 -7.58 -7.56
C ALA A 128 9.75 -8.48 -6.48
N ASN A 129 8.49 -8.90 -6.66
CA ASN A 129 7.82 -9.82 -5.76
C ASN A 129 8.49 -11.20 -5.67
N LYS A 130 8.97 -11.74 -6.80
CA LYS A 130 9.70 -13.03 -6.83
C LYS A 130 11.03 -12.99 -6.09
N ASN A 131 11.71 -11.83 -6.18
CA ASN A 131 13.04 -11.62 -5.61
C ASN A 131 13.01 -11.03 -4.20
N ALA A 132 11.82 -10.67 -3.69
CA ALA A 132 11.67 -10.04 -2.40
C ALA A 132 12.19 -10.93 -1.25
N HIS A 133 12.95 -10.33 -0.34
CA HIS A 133 13.53 -11.02 0.81
C HIS A 133 12.44 -11.47 1.79
N GLN A 134 12.47 -12.73 2.17
CA GLN A 134 11.59 -13.25 3.22
C GLN A 134 12.25 -13.08 4.59
N SER A 135 11.60 -12.29 5.47
CA SER A 135 12.04 -12.16 6.86
C SER A 135 12.02 -13.51 7.57
N LYS A 136 13.01 -13.76 8.44
CA LYS A 136 13.00 -14.92 9.34
C LYS A 136 11.82 -14.94 10.31
N ALA A 137 11.24 -13.78 10.59
CA ALA A 137 10.05 -13.62 11.42
C ALA A 137 8.74 -13.72 10.61
N PHE A 138 8.80 -14.05 9.32
CA PHE A 138 7.62 -14.17 8.48
C PHE A 138 6.67 -15.26 9.01
N GLY A 139 5.42 -14.88 9.26
CA GLY A 139 4.39 -15.76 9.82
C GLY A 139 4.44 -15.88 11.35
N CYS A 140 5.40 -15.27 12.04
CA CYS A 140 5.37 -15.19 13.50
C CYS A 140 4.22 -14.30 13.96
N GLN A 141 3.38 -14.84 14.83
CA GLN A 141 2.35 -14.08 15.52
C GLN A 141 2.79 -13.86 16.97
N PHE A 142 2.72 -12.61 17.40
CA PHE A 142 3.03 -12.24 18.77
C PHE A 142 1.73 -12.15 19.58
N ASP A 143 1.64 -12.92 20.68
CA ASP A 143 0.51 -12.86 21.59
C ASP A 143 0.64 -11.63 22.51
N LEU A 144 -0.26 -10.67 22.33
CA LEU A 144 -0.31 -9.43 23.10
C LEU A 144 -1.04 -9.57 24.46
N THR A 145 -1.66 -10.71 24.75
CA THR A 145 -2.57 -10.87 25.90
C THR A 145 -1.92 -10.48 27.22
N GLY A 146 -0.64 -10.82 27.41
CA GLY A 146 0.10 -10.53 28.65
C GLY A 146 0.62 -9.09 28.77
N VAL A 147 0.67 -8.33 27.67
CA VAL A 147 1.30 -6.99 27.59
C VAL A 147 0.41 -5.93 26.93
N SER A 148 -0.88 -6.19 26.79
CA SER A 148 -1.83 -5.30 26.07
C SER A 148 -1.89 -3.88 26.63
N ASP A 149 -1.79 -3.73 27.96
CA ASP A 149 -1.80 -2.41 28.61
C ASP A 149 -0.53 -1.63 28.31
N ALA A 150 0.63 -2.28 28.38
CA ALA A 150 1.90 -1.69 28.00
C ALA A 150 1.93 -1.30 26.50
N VAL A 151 1.40 -2.15 25.60
CA VAL A 151 1.27 -1.84 24.17
C VAL A 151 0.41 -0.59 23.96
N SER A 152 -0.74 -0.50 24.64
CA SER A 152 -1.63 0.66 24.55
C SER A 152 -0.96 1.94 25.07
N ALA A 153 -0.25 1.86 26.21
CA ALA A 153 0.48 2.97 26.79
C ALA A 153 1.63 3.44 25.87
N CYS A 154 2.43 2.51 25.34
CA CYS A 154 3.51 2.82 24.39
C CYS A 154 2.97 3.43 23.09
N THR A 155 1.84 2.93 22.56
CA THR A 155 1.19 3.50 21.38
C THR A 155 0.80 4.96 21.59
N ASN A 156 0.25 5.30 22.77
CA ASN A 156 -0.07 6.68 23.10
C ASN A 156 1.19 7.57 23.15
N VAL A 157 2.28 7.06 23.70
CA VAL A 157 3.57 7.79 23.71
C VAL A 157 4.07 8.01 22.28
N VAL A 158 4.04 6.98 21.41
CA VAL A 158 4.43 7.13 20.00
C VAL A 158 3.60 8.21 19.33
N ASN A 159 2.28 8.15 19.43
CA ASN A 159 1.38 9.14 18.83
C ASN A 159 1.65 10.58 19.29
N GLN A 160 2.12 10.74 20.54
CA GLN A 160 2.46 12.07 21.07
C GLN A 160 3.72 12.67 20.45
N TYR A 161 4.74 11.86 20.16
CA TYR A 161 6.06 12.33 19.76
C TYR A 161 6.36 12.15 18.26
N GLU A 162 5.75 11.17 17.57
CA GLU A 162 6.09 10.75 16.22
C GLU A 162 6.11 11.92 15.23
N ASN A 163 5.02 12.66 15.13
CA ASN A 163 4.89 13.74 14.14
C ASN A 163 5.92 14.85 14.35
N ALA A 164 6.19 15.20 15.60
CA ALA A 164 7.14 16.27 15.93
C ALA A 164 8.58 15.84 15.65
N LEU A 165 8.95 14.61 16.06
CA LEU A 165 10.30 14.08 15.83
C LEU A 165 10.53 13.74 14.36
N ALA A 166 9.60 13.07 13.68
CA ALA A 166 9.75 12.72 12.28
C ALA A 166 9.76 13.94 11.35
N GLY A 167 8.98 14.96 11.69
CA GLY A 167 8.94 16.23 10.95
C GLY A 167 10.06 17.21 11.32
N GLY A 168 10.87 16.91 12.33
CA GLY A 168 11.91 17.84 12.83
C GLY A 168 11.33 19.13 13.45
N ALA A 169 10.06 19.12 13.84
CA ALA A 169 9.34 20.28 14.39
C ALA A 169 9.56 20.40 15.91
N VAL A 170 10.79 20.31 16.36
CA VAL A 170 11.20 20.40 17.77
C VAL A 170 12.38 21.37 17.92
N GLU A 171 12.43 22.10 19.01
CA GLU A 171 13.53 23.05 19.27
C GLU A 171 14.88 22.36 19.55
N ASP A 172 14.83 21.27 20.33
CA ASP A 172 15.99 20.44 20.66
C ASP A 172 15.64 18.97 20.38
N PHE A 173 16.19 18.46 19.30
CA PHE A 173 15.92 17.11 18.86
C PHE A 173 16.46 16.06 19.84
N ASP A 174 17.68 16.22 20.33
CA ASP A 174 18.30 15.24 21.20
C ASP A 174 17.60 15.18 22.57
N ALA A 175 17.25 16.33 23.13
CA ALA A 175 16.49 16.38 24.38
C ALA A 175 15.08 15.78 24.22
N THR A 176 14.39 16.07 23.10
CA THR A 176 13.05 15.53 22.82
C THR A 176 13.09 14.01 22.57
N LEU A 177 14.10 13.53 21.86
CA LEU A 177 14.32 12.10 21.64
C LEU A 177 14.59 11.37 22.95
N ALA A 178 15.40 11.95 23.85
CA ALA A 178 15.66 11.38 25.16
C ALA A 178 14.38 11.31 26.03
N GLN A 179 13.54 12.34 25.96
CA GLN A 179 12.22 12.34 26.65
C GLN A 179 11.30 11.26 26.08
N PHE A 180 11.22 11.11 24.76
CA PHE A 180 10.46 10.08 24.10
C PHE A 180 10.90 8.68 24.53
N GLN A 181 12.20 8.41 24.51
CA GLN A 181 12.75 7.12 24.96
C GLN A 181 12.46 6.84 26.42
N GLN A 182 12.53 7.85 27.28
CA GLN A 182 12.19 7.69 28.71
C GLN A 182 10.70 7.41 28.87
N ALA A 183 9.83 8.14 28.17
CA ALA A 183 8.39 7.92 28.22
C ALA A 183 8.00 6.52 27.75
N LEU A 184 8.67 5.95 26.74
CA LEU A 184 8.47 4.56 26.33
C LEU A 184 8.86 3.55 27.42
N ARG A 185 9.99 3.79 28.11
CA ARG A 185 10.39 2.93 29.25
C ARG A 185 9.37 3.00 30.38
N ASP A 186 8.91 4.20 30.73
CA ASP A 186 7.91 4.41 31.76
C ASP A 186 6.53 3.79 31.38
N ALA A 187 6.24 3.67 30.08
CA ALA A 187 5.06 3.04 29.52
C ALA A 187 5.17 1.51 29.40
N GLY A 188 6.31 0.89 29.71
CA GLY A 188 6.47 -0.56 29.76
C GLY A 188 7.04 -1.17 28.47
N ILE A 189 7.80 -0.43 27.66
CA ILE A 189 8.39 -0.98 26.44
C ILE A 189 9.31 -2.18 26.71
N ASP A 190 9.99 -2.21 27.84
CA ASP A 190 10.90 -3.30 28.21
C ASP A 190 10.13 -4.60 28.49
N GLU A 191 8.89 -4.54 29.00
CA GLU A 191 8.01 -5.68 29.19
C GLU A 191 7.59 -6.27 27.86
N ILE A 192 7.25 -5.41 26.88
CA ILE A 192 6.88 -5.83 25.51
C ILE A 192 8.07 -6.51 24.82
N ILE A 193 9.27 -5.93 24.96
CA ILE A 193 10.50 -6.50 24.38
C ILE A 193 10.79 -7.87 24.98
N ALA A 194 10.71 -8.01 26.30
CA ALA A 194 10.94 -9.29 26.97
C ALA A 194 9.94 -10.37 26.52
N ALA A 195 8.64 -10.05 26.50
CA ALA A 195 7.60 -10.98 26.05
C ALA A 195 7.75 -11.37 24.56
N LYS A 196 8.33 -10.50 23.73
CA LYS A 196 8.55 -10.79 22.31
C LYS A 196 9.79 -11.66 22.06
N GLN A 197 10.70 -11.76 23.03
CA GLN A 197 11.94 -12.54 22.94
C GLN A 197 11.76 -13.97 23.47
N GLU A 198 10.70 -14.25 24.21
CA GLU A 198 10.31 -15.60 24.63
C GLU A 198 9.62 -16.37 23.49
#